data_8e873fba97b1115ad91c73ae080fc468
#
_entry.id   8e873fba97b1115ad91c73ae080fc468
#
_cell.length_a   1.000
_cell.length_b   1.000
_cell.length_c   1.000
_cell.angle_alpha   90.00
_cell.angle_beta   90.00
_cell.angle_gamma   90.00
#
_symmetry.space_group_name_H-M   'P 1'
#
loop_
_entity.id
_entity.type
_entity.pdbx_description
1 polymer ?
#
loop_
_entity_poly.entity_id
_entity_poly.type
_entity_poly.pdbx_seq_one_letter_code
_entity_poly.pdbx_strand_id
1 'polypeptide(L)'
;MSSMGIFTGKKVLILEGGGFKTSFTGGVLDAFRSADYEPFNSFIGVSGGSIAISYFLSNKYGFFYQCMRMLCQDERFIKYRKAFSDGLMNLDFFNEIAKNEFPFDFDTACAKLIDKDYFIVLTDSEIGTTHYFQPTRDNWIDMTIAASTVPMLTKGKHKVNGVHYSDGGISDPIPIRWAVENGATDIVLIRTTHFGFKPGIFRPEYLVSKFLRASEKIIEDVENFQLNIKSSLDYIDTLPEHIKVDQIAPDVPLNTQIFTNSVKSIELDYRTGLESGLNYLQKVK
;
A
#
# COMPACT_ATOMS: atom_id res chain seq x y z
N MET A 1 -13.06 -10.37 -31.54
CA MET A 1 -13.61 -9.42 -30.58
C MET A 1 -12.55 -9.28 -29.49
N SER A 2 -11.90 -8.12 -29.36
CA SER A 2 -10.97 -7.88 -28.25
C SER A 2 -11.80 -7.91 -26.98
N SER A 3 -11.43 -8.74 -25.99
CA SER A 3 -12.07 -8.71 -24.68
C SER A 3 -11.92 -7.30 -24.11
N MET A 4 -13.03 -6.68 -23.72
CA MET A 4 -13.00 -5.40 -23.02
C MET A 4 -12.13 -5.57 -21.77
N GLY A 5 -11.16 -4.68 -21.55
CA GLY A 5 -10.30 -4.73 -20.36
C GLY A 5 -11.11 -4.53 -19.08
N ILE A 6 -10.62 -5.04 -17.97
CA ILE A 6 -11.27 -5.02 -16.64
C ILE A 6 -11.68 -3.58 -16.25
N PHE A 7 -10.84 -2.58 -16.56
CA PHE A 7 -11.01 -1.19 -16.12
C PHE A 7 -11.56 -0.27 -17.23
N THR A 8 -12.00 -0.81 -18.36
CA THR A 8 -12.53 0.02 -19.47
C THR A 8 -13.73 0.86 -19.00
N GLY A 9 -13.63 2.18 -19.17
CA GLY A 9 -14.66 3.14 -18.76
C GLY A 9 -14.78 3.34 -17.23
N LYS A 10 -13.83 2.83 -16.44
CA LYS A 10 -13.82 2.95 -14.98
C LYS A 10 -12.80 3.97 -14.51
N LYS A 11 -13.13 4.70 -13.43
CA LYS A 11 -12.17 5.49 -12.69
C LYS A 11 -11.50 4.60 -11.63
N VAL A 12 -10.18 4.52 -11.68
CA VAL A 12 -9.38 3.61 -10.84
C VAL A 12 -8.64 4.39 -9.78
N LEU A 13 -8.71 3.96 -8.52
CA LEU A 13 -7.88 4.45 -7.42
C LEU A 13 -6.76 3.44 -7.14
N ILE A 14 -5.50 3.89 -7.28
CA ILE A 14 -4.32 3.09 -6.99
C ILE A 14 -3.62 3.64 -5.74
N LEU A 15 -3.33 2.78 -4.76
CA LEU A 15 -2.60 3.15 -3.56
C LEU A 15 -1.26 2.41 -3.48
N GLU A 16 -0.16 3.19 -3.51
CA GLU A 16 1.18 2.70 -3.21
C GLU A 16 1.27 2.22 -1.76
N GLY A 17 2.10 1.19 -1.52
CA GLY A 17 2.43 0.71 -0.19
C GLY A 17 3.42 1.61 0.56
N GLY A 18 4.09 1.04 1.58
CA GLY A 18 5.16 1.73 2.31
C GLY A 18 5.08 1.63 3.83
N GLY A 19 4.38 0.65 4.38
CA GLY A 19 4.23 0.48 5.82
C GLY A 19 3.64 1.72 6.47
N PHE A 20 4.31 2.28 7.50
CA PHE A 20 3.82 3.47 8.20
C PHE A 20 3.80 4.76 7.35
N LYS A 21 4.51 4.81 6.22
CA LYS A 21 4.41 5.92 5.25
C LYS A 21 2.97 6.09 4.73
N THR A 22 2.17 5.03 4.72
CA THR A 22 0.75 5.09 4.34
C THR A 22 -0.13 5.89 5.30
N SER A 23 0.42 6.44 6.40
CA SER A 23 -0.25 7.47 7.20
C SER A 23 -0.63 8.68 6.34
N PHE A 24 0.22 9.08 5.37
CA PHE A 24 -0.10 10.07 4.35
C PHE A 24 -1.33 9.65 3.53
N THR A 25 -1.33 8.41 3.04
CA THR A 25 -2.46 7.84 2.29
C THR A 25 -3.76 7.90 3.10
N GLY A 26 -3.69 7.57 4.41
CA GLY A 26 -4.83 7.67 5.32
C GLY A 26 -5.40 9.09 5.40
N GLY A 27 -4.53 10.10 5.44
CA GLY A 27 -4.94 11.51 5.42
C GLY A 27 -5.67 11.87 4.13
N VAL A 28 -5.15 11.48 2.96
CA VAL A 28 -5.79 11.74 1.66
C VAL A 28 -7.17 11.09 1.59
N LEU A 29 -7.28 9.82 2.02
CA LEU A 29 -8.56 9.09 2.01
C LEU A 29 -9.58 9.70 2.99
N ASP A 30 -9.14 10.19 4.13
CA ASP A 30 -10.02 10.87 5.09
C ASP A 30 -10.48 12.24 4.57
N ALA A 31 -9.65 12.96 3.79
CA ALA A 31 -10.08 14.15 3.06
C ALA A 31 -11.17 13.81 2.03
N PHE A 32 -11.00 12.75 1.26
CA PHE A 32 -12.02 12.28 0.31
C PHE A 32 -13.32 11.93 1.03
N ARG A 33 -13.23 11.20 2.14
CA ARG A 33 -14.38 10.82 2.95
C ARG A 33 -15.12 12.03 3.53
N SER A 34 -14.40 13.03 4.03
CA SER A 34 -15.01 14.24 4.61
C SER A 34 -15.79 15.07 3.60
N ALA A 35 -15.50 14.89 2.32
CA ALA A 35 -16.13 15.59 1.20
C ALA A 35 -17.09 14.72 0.38
N ASP A 36 -17.40 13.50 0.85
CA ASP A 36 -18.18 12.48 0.14
C ASP A 36 -17.66 12.22 -1.29
N TYR A 37 -16.34 12.32 -1.46
CA TYR A 37 -15.70 12.12 -2.75
C TYR A 37 -15.30 10.65 -2.94
N GLU A 38 -16.11 9.88 -3.63
CA GLU A 38 -15.88 8.46 -3.93
C GLU A 38 -16.28 8.11 -5.38
N PRO A 39 -15.71 8.76 -6.41
CA PRO A 39 -16.09 8.54 -7.81
C PRO A 39 -15.46 7.27 -8.41
N PHE A 40 -14.83 6.42 -7.61
CA PHE A 40 -14.03 5.29 -8.06
C PHE A 40 -14.91 4.06 -8.30
N ASN A 41 -14.66 3.38 -9.42
CA ASN A 41 -15.27 2.11 -9.80
C ASN A 41 -14.35 0.92 -9.50
N SER A 42 -13.06 1.17 -9.34
CA SER A 42 -12.08 0.14 -9.06
C SER A 42 -10.98 0.65 -8.13
N PHE A 43 -10.45 -0.25 -7.31
CA PHE A 43 -9.43 0.03 -6.32
C PHE A 43 -8.29 -0.98 -6.48
N ILE A 44 -7.04 -0.53 -6.39
CA ILE A 44 -5.85 -1.39 -6.40
C ILE A 44 -4.96 -0.96 -5.23
N GLY A 45 -4.70 -1.88 -4.31
CA GLY A 45 -3.89 -1.61 -3.13
C GLY A 45 -2.64 -2.48 -3.05
N VAL A 46 -1.53 -1.86 -2.70
CA VAL A 46 -0.25 -2.52 -2.46
C VAL A 46 0.10 -2.42 -0.97
N SER A 47 0.40 -3.54 -0.29
CA SER A 47 0.89 -3.50 1.09
C SER A 47 -0.03 -2.70 2.03
N GLY A 48 0.53 -1.75 2.79
CA GLY A 48 -0.24 -0.81 3.61
C GLY A 48 -1.31 -0.02 2.85
N GLY A 49 -1.18 0.14 1.52
CA GLY A 49 -2.21 0.72 0.66
C GLY A 49 -3.47 -0.15 0.59
N SER A 50 -3.33 -1.48 0.60
CA SER A 50 -4.48 -2.40 0.66
C SER A 50 -5.21 -2.32 2.00
N ILE A 51 -4.47 -2.13 3.10
CA ILE A 51 -5.07 -1.89 4.43
C ILE A 51 -5.86 -0.57 4.41
N ALA A 52 -5.29 0.48 3.86
CA ALA A 52 -5.92 1.79 3.77
C ALA A 52 -7.24 1.75 2.95
N ILE A 53 -7.26 1.03 1.80
CA ILE A 53 -8.48 0.80 1.01
C ILE A 53 -9.53 0.05 1.85
N SER A 54 -9.13 -0.97 2.59
CA SER A 54 -10.05 -1.77 3.42
C SER A 54 -10.79 -0.91 4.44
N TYR A 55 -10.09 0.01 5.11
CA TYR A 55 -10.71 0.97 6.02
C TYR A 55 -11.55 2.03 5.27
N PHE A 56 -11.12 2.47 4.11
CA PHE A 56 -11.88 3.40 3.27
C PHE A 56 -13.21 2.78 2.81
N LEU A 57 -13.19 1.54 2.34
CA LEU A 57 -14.39 0.80 1.95
C LEU A 57 -15.31 0.50 3.15
N SER A 58 -14.74 0.27 4.32
CA SER A 58 -15.49 0.07 5.57
C SER A 58 -16.15 1.34 6.12
N ASN A 59 -16.00 2.48 5.46
CA ASN A 59 -16.60 3.77 5.88
C ASN A 59 -16.15 4.25 7.27
N LYS A 60 -14.95 3.90 7.71
CA LYS A 60 -14.40 4.21 9.04
C LYS A 60 -13.43 5.40 8.97
N TYR A 61 -13.95 6.62 9.16
CA TYR A 61 -13.13 7.84 9.22
C TYR A 61 -12.13 7.76 10.37
N GLY A 62 -10.86 8.07 10.09
CA GLY A 62 -9.79 8.13 11.07
C GLY A 62 -9.32 6.78 11.64
N PHE A 63 -10.00 5.66 11.34
CA PHE A 63 -9.64 4.35 11.90
C PHE A 63 -8.25 3.88 11.46
N PHE A 64 -7.93 4.05 10.18
CA PHE A 64 -6.62 3.68 9.67
C PHE A 64 -5.51 4.47 10.38
N TYR A 65 -5.69 5.79 10.53
CA TYR A 65 -4.75 6.64 11.26
C TYR A 65 -4.60 6.24 12.73
N GLN A 66 -5.71 5.98 13.43
CA GLN A 66 -5.68 5.54 14.83
C GLN A 66 -5.01 4.19 14.99
N CYS A 67 -5.29 3.24 14.09
CA CYS A 67 -4.63 1.94 14.05
C CYS A 67 -3.10 2.10 13.88
N MET A 68 -2.66 2.92 12.92
CA MET A 68 -1.23 3.19 12.72
C MET A 68 -0.57 3.82 13.94
N ARG A 69 -1.23 4.77 14.61
CA ARG A 69 -0.74 5.38 15.85
C ARG A 69 -0.57 4.36 16.97
N MET A 70 -1.52 3.46 17.12
CA MET A 70 -1.44 2.43 18.15
C MET A 70 -0.31 1.45 17.82
N LEU A 71 -0.28 0.92 16.60
CA LEU A 71 0.70 -0.07 16.17
C LEU A 71 2.14 0.44 16.30
N CYS A 72 2.41 1.71 16.01
CA CYS A 72 3.77 2.26 16.08
C CYS A 72 4.35 2.32 17.50
N GLN A 73 3.49 2.32 18.52
CA GLN A 73 3.90 2.37 19.93
C GLN A 73 3.85 1.01 20.62
N ASP A 74 3.21 0.01 20.02
CA ASP A 74 2.97 -1.27 20.66
C ASP A 74 4.15 -2.22 20.43
N GLU A 75 4.82 -2.61 21.52
CA GLU A 75 5.94 -3.56 21.48
C GLU A 75 5.52 -4.96 21.02
N ARG A 76 4.23 -5.28 21.01
CA ARG A 76 3.70 -6.53 20.45
C ARG A 76 3.72 -6.50 18.91
N PHE A 77 3.62 -5.31 18.32
CA PHE A 77 3.70 -5.12 16.86
C PHE A 77 5.14 -4.91 16.40
N ILE A 78 5.88 -3.94 16.99
CA ILE A 78 7.27 -3.66 16.62
C ILE A 78 8.22 -4.23 17.67
N LYS A 79 8.96 -5.28 17.30
CA LYS A 79 9.86 -6.01 18.21
C LYS A 79 11.33 -5.72 17.91
N TYR A 80 11.81 -4.54 18.25
CA TYR A 80 13.21 -4.17 18.03
C TYR A 80 14.23 -5.16 18.60
N ARG A 81 13.94 -5.76 19.76
CA ARG A 81 14.85 -6.73 20.43
C ARG A 81 14.89 -8.10 19.74
N LYS A 82 13.90 -8.45 18.93
CA LYS A 82 13.76 -9.76 18.28
C LYS A 82 13.81 -9.66 16.76
N ALA A 83 14.19 -8.51 16.21
CA ALA A 83 14.23 -8.26 14.77
C ALA A 83 15.07 -9.31 14.01
N PHE A 84 16.06 -9.91 14.66
CA PHE A 84 16.95 -10.89 14.05
C PHE A 84 16.45 -12.34 14.10
N SER A 85 15.47 -12.64 14.94
CA SER A 85 14.97 -14.02 15.10
C SER A 85 13.56 -14.25 14.57
N ASP A 86 12.68 -13.24 14.69
CA ASP A 86 11.24 -13.38 14.46
C ASP A 86 10.64 -12.30 13.54
N GLY A 87 11.47 -11.50 12.86
CA GLY A 87 11.03 -10.32 12.11
C GLY A 87 10.75 -9.11 13.02
N LEU A 88 10.74 -7.92 12.40
CA LEU A 88 10.56 -6.65 13.10
C LEU A 88 9.08 -6.37 13.41
N MET A 89 8.17 -6.68 12.48
CA MET A 89 6.73 -6.45 12.59
C MET A 89 5.96 -7.76 12.76
N ASN A 90 5.02 -7.76 13.70
CA ASN A 90 4.16 -8.90 14.00
C ASN A 90 2.79 -8.73 13.36
N LEU A 91 2.60 -9.28 12.17
CA LEU A 91 1.33 -9.20 11.45
C LEU A 91 0.20 -10.02 12.10
N ASP A 92 0.52 -11.06 12.89
CA ASP A 92 -0.50 -11.77 13.67
C ASP A 92 -1.17 -10.85 14.69
N PHE A 93 -0.38 -9.94 15.30
CA PHE A 93 -0.93 -8.93 16.20
C PHE A 93 -1.78 -7.89 15.44
N PHE A 94 -1.37 -7.50 14.23
CA PHE A 94 -2.22 -6.67 13.38
C PHE A 94 -3.57 -7.35 13.07
N ASN A 95 -3.56 -8.66 12.80
CA ASN A 95 -4.78 -9.44 12.58
C ASN A 95 -5.72 -9.39 13.81
N GLU A 96 -5.16 -9.51 15.01
CA GLU A 96 -5.91 -9.40 16.26
C GLU A 96 -6.56 -8.01 16.40
N ILE A 97 -5.80 -6.95 16.13
CA ILE A 97 -6.27 -5.56 16.16
C ILE A 97 -7.34 -5.29 15.12
N ALA A 98 -7.15 -5.77 13.89
CA ALA A 98 -8.11 -5.62 12.80
C ALA A 98 -9.42 -6.40 13.02
N LYS A 99 -9.45 -7.32 13.98
CA LYS A 99 -10.68 -8.04 14.37
C LYS A 99 -11.38 -7.42 15.57
N ASN A 100 -10.64 -6.88 16.51
CA ASN A 100 -11.17 -6.54 17.84
C ASN A 100 -11.20 -5.04 18.14
N GLU A 101 -10.14 -4.30 17.88
CA GLU A 101 -10.02 -2.89 18.28
C GLU A 101 -10.36 -1.92 17.13
N PHE A 102 -9.89 -2.24 15.93
CA PHE A 102 -10.17 -1.48 14.71
C PHE A 102 -10.76 -2.39 13.63
N PRO A 103 -11.98 -2.95 13.85
CA PRO A 103 -12.53 -3.94 12.93
C PRO A 103 -12.87 -3.33 11.57
N PHE A 104 -12.55 -4.10 10.51
CA PHE A 104 -13.09 -3.84 9.19
C PHE A 104 -14.59 -4.10 9.19
N ASP A 105 -15.36 -3.18 8.64
CA ASP A 105 -16.79 -3.39 8.40
C ASP A 105 -16.99 -4.07 7.04
N PHE A 106 -16.90 -5.41 7.06
CA PHE A 106 -17.02 -6.22 5.84
C PHE A 106 -18.37 -6.08 5.16
N ASP A 107 -19.45 -5.88 5.91
CA ASP A 107 -20.79 -5.74 5.34
C ASP A 107 -20.87 -4.45 4.52
N THR A 108 -20.43 -3.34 5.10
CA THR A 108 -20.34 -2.05 4.39
C THR A 108 -19.37 -2.14 3.20
N ALA A 109 -18.18 -2.73 3.36
CA ALA A 109 -17.20 -2.84 2.31
C ALA A 109 -17.69 -3.71 1.13
N CYS A 110 -18.28 -4.87 1.41
CA CYS A 110 -18.85 -5.74 0.38
C CYS A 110 -20.03 -5.08 -0.33
N ALA A 111 -20.91 -4.36 0.39
CA ALA A 111 -22.00 -3.62 -0.22
C ALA A 111 -21.50 -2.54 -1.20
N LYS A 112 -20.41 -1.85 -0.86
CA LYS A 112 -19.80 -0.87 -1.76
C LYS A 112 -19.15 -1.48 -3.00
N LEU A 113 -18.77 -2.75 -2.97
CA LEU A 113 -18.10 -3.46 -4.06
C LEU A 113 -19.07 -4.22 -4.97
N ILE A 114 -20.39 -4.13 -4.82
CA ILE A 114 -21.35 -4.87 -5.66
C ILE A 114 -21.11 -4.60 -7.16
N ASP A 115 -20.87 -3.33 -7.52
CA ASP A 115 -20.59 -2.92 -8.91
C ASP A 115 -19.17 -2.33 -9.09
N LYS A 116 -18.25 -2.66 -8.18
CA LYS A 116 -16.89 -2.15 -8.16
C LYS A 116 -15.90 -3.29 -7.97
N ASP A 117 -14.65 -3.04 -8.37
CA ASP A 117 -13.57 -4.01 -8.19
C ASP A 117 -12.61 -3.54 -7.10
N TYR A 118 -12.08 -4.49 -6.35
CA TYR A 118 -10.95 -4.25 -5.46
C TYR A 118 -9.90 -5.33 -5.65
N PHE A 119 -8.68 -4.90 -5.96
CA PHE A 119 -7.54 -5.80 -6.14
C PHE A 119 -6.48 -5.53 -5.09
N ILE A 120 -6.01 -6.61 -4.47
CA ILE A 120 -4.85 -6.65 -3.59
C ILE A 120 -3.69 -7.24 -4.39
N VAL A 121 -2.55 -6.53 -4.39
CA VAL A 121 -1.34 -6.98 -5.10
C VAL A 121 -0.51 -7.86 -4.18
N LEU A 122 -0.11 -9.01 -4.68
CA LEU A 122 0.69 -10.02 -4.00
C LEU A 122 1.85 -10.47 -4.88
N THR A 123 2.98 -10.78 -4.28
CA THR A 123 4.12 -11.43 -4.95
C THR A 123 4.17 -12.89 -4.57
N ASP A 124 4.20 -13.81 -5.54
CA ASP A 124 4.48 -15.22 -5.28
C ASP A 124 5.89 -15.35 -4.70
N SER A 125 5.99 -15.93 -3.51
CA SER A 125 7.27 -15.99 -2.78
C SER A 125 8.27 -16.97 -3.37
N GLU A 126 7.83 -17.90 -4.24
CA GLU A 126 8.70 -18.92 -4.84
C GLU A 126 9.23 -18.49 -6.20
N ILE A 127 8.36 -17.91 -7.03
CA ILE A 127 8.69 -17.58 -8.43
C ILE A 127 8.78 -16.07 -8.69
N GLY A 128 8.41 -15.21 -7.71
CA GLY A 128 8.54 -13.76 -7.80
C GLY A 128 7.52 -13.07 -8.72
N THR A 129 6.51 -13.78 -9.22
CA THR A 129 5.49 -13.19 -10.10
C THR A 129 4.47 -12.38 -9.33
N THR A 130 3.98 -11.32 -9.95
CA THR A 130 2.90 -10.48 -9.40
C THR A 130 1.54 -11.11 -9.64
N HIS A 131 0.70 -11.06 -8.62
CA HIS A 131 -0.70 -11.49 -8.68
C HIS A 131 -1.62 -10.39 -8.16
N TYR A 132 -2.79 -10.26 -8.79
CA TYR A 132 -3.82 -9.28 -8.44
C TYR A 132 -5.09 -10.03 -8.05
N PHE A 133 -5.37 -10.07 -6.76
CA PHE A 133 -6.49 -10.83 -6.22
C PHE A 133 -7.62 -9.93 -5.77
N GLN A 134 -8.84 -10.34 -6.09
CA GLN A 134 -10.05 -9.76 -5.48
C GLN A 134 -10.32 -10.50 -4.17
N PRO A 135 -10.32 -9.81 -3.02
CA PRO A 135 -10.64 -10.45 -1.76
C PRO A 135 -12.13 -10.78 -1.70
N THR A 136 -12.42 -11.90 -1.04
CA THR A 136 -13.78 -12.24 -0.59
C THR A 136 -13.91 -11.91 0.89
N ARG A 137 -15.15 -11.86 1.41
CA ARG A 137 -15.37 -11.66 2.84
C ARG A 137 -14.53 -12.58 3.71
N ASP A 138 -14.42 -13.85 3.32
CA ASP A 138 -13.80 -14.89 4.14
C ASP A 138 -12.26 -14.84 4.15
N ASN A 139 -11.64 -14.33 3.08
CA ASN A 139 -10.19 -14.30 2.93
C ASN A 139 -9.58 -12.88 2.96
N TRP A 140 -10.39 -11.84 3.16
CA TRP A 140 -9.96 -10.43 3.06
C TRP A 140 -8.79 -10.10 3.98
N ILE A 141 -8.92 -10.44 5.27
CA ILE A 141 -7.85 -10.19 6.24
C ILE A 141 -6.60 -10.99 5.88
N ASP A 142 -6.76 -12.27 5.56
CA ASP A 142 -5.62 -13.15 5.24
C ASP A 142 -4.86 -12.65 4.00
N MET A 143 -5.59 -12.19 2.98
CA MET A 143 -4.98 -11.57 1.79
C MET A 143 -4.27 -10.26 2.14
N THR A 144 -4.87 -9.41 2.96
CA THR A 144 -4.29 -8.13 3.38
C THR A 144 -3.00 -8.36 4.19
N ILE A 145 -2.98 -9.37 5.05
CA ILE A 145 -1.78 -9.77 5.80
C ILE A 145 -0.71 -10.32 4.88
N ALA A 146 -1.07 -11.22 3.95
CA ALA A 146 -0.13 -11.75 2.96
C ALA A 146 0.48 -10.64 2.11
N ALA A 147 -0.33 -9.67 1.67
CA ALA A 147 0.10 -8.49 0.91
C ALA A 147 1.04 -7.54 1.68
N SER A 148 1.12 -7.69 2.99
CA SER A 148 1.99 -6.91 3.88
C SER A 148 3.16 -7.71 4.44
N THR A 149 3.31 -8.97 4.01
CA THR A 149 4.38 -9.87 4.45
C THR A 149 5.67 -9.59 3.69
N VAL A 150 6.61 -8.92 4.35
CA VAL A 150 7.94 -8.63 3.78
C VAL A 150 8.95 -9.62 4.35
N PRO A 151 9.64 -10.42 3.53
CA PRO A 151 10.66 -11.35 4.00
C PRO A 151 11.65 -10.66 4.95
N MET A 152 11.94 -11.29 6.09
CA MET A 152 12.82 -10.82 7.17
C MET A 152 12.34 -9.58 7.95
N LEU A 153 11.44 -8.76 7.43
CA LEU A 153 10.89 -7.61 8.17
C LEU A 153 9.62 -8.00 8.95
N THR A 154 8.86 -8.95 8.45
CA THR A 154 7.64 -9.41 9.11
C THR A 154 7.79 -10.83 9.61
N LYS A 155 7.10 -11.12 10.73
CA LYS A 155 7.02 -12.48 11.25
C LYS A 155 6.06 -13.33 10.41
N GLY A 156 6.48 -14.55 10.12
CA GLY A 156 5.62 -15.58 9.52
C GLY A 156 5.69 -15.63 8.00
N LYS A 157 5.06 -16.68 7.47
CA LYS A 157 4.82 -16.89 6.04
C LYS A 157 3.33 -17.11 5.89
N HIS A 158 2.67 -16.25 5.12
CA HIS A 158 1.23 -16.34 4.94
C HIS A 158 0.89 -17.06 3.63
N LYS A 159 -0.15 -17.89 3.68
CA LYS A 159 -0.64 -18.62 2.52
C LYS A 159 -2.01 -18.08 2.10
N VAL A 160 -2.18 -17.92 0.80
CA VAL A 160 -3.49 -17.73 0.18
C VAL A 160 -3.72 -18.91 -0.76
N ASN A 161 -4.78 -19.65 -0.55
CA ASN A 161 -5.11 -20.85 -1.33
C ASN A 161 -3.95 -21.90 -1.40
N GLY A 162 -3.20 -22.03 -0.31
CA GLY A 162 -2.09 -23.00 -0.22
C GLY A 162 -0.75 -22.52 -0.77
N VAL A 163 -0.70 -21.37 -1.47
CA VAL A 163 0.52 -20.78 -2.01
C VAL A 163 1.06 -19.71 -1.04
N HIS A 164 2.39 -19.64 -0.90
CA HIS A 164 3.04 -18.61 -0.11
C HIS A 164 3.16 -17.31 -0.90
N TYR A 165 2.61 -16.23 -0.34
CA TYR A 165 2.73 -14.90 -0.89
C TYR A 165 3.48 -13.97 0.04
N SER A 166 4.05 -12.94 -0.54
CA SER A 166 4.69 -11.79 0.12
C SER A 166 4.15 -10.49 -0.45
N ASP A 167 4.63 -9.39 0.14
CA ASP A 167 4.22 -8.02 -0.20
C ASP A 167 4.30 -7.76 -1.70
N GLY A 168 3.19 -7.28 -2.26
CA GLY A 168 3.07 -6.93 -3.67
C GLY A 168 4.05 -5.85 -4.12
N GLY A 169 4.50 -5.01 -3.20
CA GLY A 169 5.50 -3.97 -3.46
C GLY A 169 6.85 -4.51 -3.91
N ILE A 170 7.15 -5.79 -3.65
CA ILE A 170 8.39 -6.42 -4.12
C ILE A 170 8.39 -6.51 -5.64
N SER A 171 7.29 -6.91 -6.26
CA SER A 171 7.21 -7.13 -7.72
C SER A 171 6.52 -5.98 -8.47
N ASP A 172 5.49 -5.35 -7.88
CA ASP A 172 4.78 -4.22 -8.49
C ASP A 172 4.32 -3.19 -7.44
N PRO A 173 5.22 -2.27 -7.02
CA PRO A 173 4.92 -1.28 -5.98
C PRO A 173 3.91 -0.21 -6.40
N ILE A 174 3.76 0.04 -7.70
CA ILE A 174 2.82 0.99 -8.29
C ILE A 174 2.20 0.35 -9.54
N PRO A 175 1.08 -0.37 -9.42
CA PRO A 175 0.51 -1.22 -10.47
C PRO A 175 -0.16 -0.44 -11.60
N ILE A 176 0.47 0.66 -12.03
CA ILE A 176 -0.05 1.53 -13.08
C ILE A 176 -0.02 0.86 -14.46
N ARG A 177 1.03 0.10 -14.76
CA ARG A 177 1.17 -0.61 -16.03
C ARG A 177 0.07 -1.65 -16.17
N TRP A 178 -0.13 -2.47 -15.14
CA TRP A 178 -1.19 -3.46 -15.13
C TRP A 178 -2.58 -2.85 -15.29
N ALA A 179 -2.84 -1.73 -14.60
CA ALA A 179 -4.12 -1.03 -14.72
C ALA A 179 -4.36 -0.54 -16.16
N VAL A 180 -3.37 0.09 -16.80
CA VAL A 180 -3.45 0.58 -18.18
C VAL A 180 -3.61 -0.56 -19.19
N GLU A 181 -2.81 -1.62 -19.06
CA GLU A 181 -2.90 -2.81 -19.93
C GLU A 181 -4.27 -3.51 -19.81
N ASN A 182 -4.96 -3.34 -18.68
CA ASN A 182 -6.33 -3.82 -18.46
C ASN A 182 -7.42 -2.77 -18.70
N GLY A 183 -7.10 -1.68 -19.42
CA GLY A 183 -8.06 -0.74 -19.96
C GLY A 183 -8.37 0.48 -19.10
N ALA A 184 -7.60 0.76 -18.05
CA ALA A 184 -7.75 1.98 -17.26
C ALA A 184 -7.31 3.21 -18.07
N THR A 185 -8.16 4.25 -18.10
CA THR A 185 -7.89 5.54 -18.77
C THR A 185 -8.08 6.75 -17.86
N ASP A 186 -8.68 6.58 -16.69
CA ASP A 186 -8.86 7.62 -15.65
C ASP A 186 -8.41 7.06 -14.30
N ILE A 187 -7.23 7.49 -13.87
CA ILE A 187 -6.54 6.94 -12.70
C ILE A 187 -6.22 8.04 -11.71
N VAL A 188 -6.53 7.80 -10.43
CA VAL A 188 -6.00 8.57 -9.30
C VAL A 188 -5.00 7.70 -8.58
N LEU A 189 -3.75 8.14 -8.53
CA LEU A 189 -2.64 7.44 -7.87
C LEU A 189 -2.24 8.20 -6.62
N ILE A 190 -2.42 7.58 -5.43
CA ILE A 190 -1.89 8.10 -4.17
C ILE A 190 -0.57 7.41 -3.87
N ARG A 191 0.50 8.21 -3.77
CA ARG A 191 1.86 7.72 -3.53
C ARG A 191 2.34 8.09 -2.13
N THR A 192 3.14 7.20 -1.55
CA THR A 192 3.97 7.47 -0.37
C THR A 192 5.38 7.92 -0.76
N THR A 193 5.74 7.70 -2.03
CA THR A 193 6.97 8.19 -2.64
C THR A 193 6.76 9.62 -3.13
N HIS A 194 7.62 10.54 -2.66
CA HIS A 194 7.51 11.98 -2.95
C HIS A 194 7.74 12.32 -4.42
N PHE A 195 7.29 13.50 -4.85
CA PHE A 195 7.64 14.05 -6.16
C PHE A 195 9.17 14.22 -6.27
N GLY A 196 9.71 13.96 -7.46
CA GLY A 196 11.16 14.05 -7.69
C GLY A 196 11.98 12.91 -7.05
N PHE A 197 11.33 11.83 -6.60
CA PHE A 197 12.03 10.64 -6.13
C PHE A 197 13.06 10.16 -7.16
N LYS A 198 14.29 9.92 -6.67
CA LYS A 198 15.34 9.26 -7.44
C LYS A 198 15.80 8.04 -6.66
N PRO A 199 15.89 6.86 -7.30
CA PRO A 199 16.44 5.69 -6.65
C PRO A 199 17.84 6.04 -6.11
N GLY A 200 18.04 5.77 -4.82
CA GLY A 200 19.36 5.91 -4.21
C GLY A 200 20.24 4.72 -4.57
N ILE A 201 21.55 4.91 -4.60
CA ILE A 201 22.46 3.77 -4.56
C ILE A 201 22.36 3.22 -3.15
N PHE A 202 21.72 2.06 -3.02
CA PHE A 202 21.74 1.34 -1.75
C PHE A 202 23.18 0.88 -1.53
N ARG A 203 23.87 1.51 -0.60
CA ARG A 203 25.20 1.07 -0.16
C ARG A 203 25.03 0.15 1.04
N PRO A 204 24.96 -1.16 0.81
CA PRO A 204 24.75 -2.14 1.87
C PRO A 204 25.86 -2.11 2.92
N GLU A 205 27.06 -1.72 2.52
CA GLU A 205 28.27 -1.66 3.36
C GLU A 205 28.06 -0.87 4.66
N TYR A 206 27.26 0.17 4.66
CA TYR A 206 27.02 0.99 5.84
C TYR A 206 25.98 0.44 6.81
N LEU A 207 24.95 -0.25 6.29
CA LEU A 207 23.90 -0.87 7.10
C LEU A 207 24.19 -2.33 7.42
N VAL A 208 24.81 -3.05 6.48
CA VAL A 208 25.05 -4.49 6.56
C VAL A 208 26.22 -4.82 7.48
N SER A 209 27.27 -3.99 7.51
CA SER A 209 28.46 -4.25 8.36
C SER A 209 28.17 -4.11 9.84
N LYS A 210 27.15 -3.36 10.22
CA LYS A 210 26.85 -3.06 11.64
C LYS A 210 25.59 -3.74 12.21
N PHE A 211 24.59 -4.04 11.40
CA PHE A 211 23.26 -4.46 11.91
C PHE A 211 22.62 -5.67 11.23
N LEU A 212 23.00 -6.06 10.03
CA LEU A 212 22.42 -7.20 9.33
C LEU A 212 23.54 -7.97 8.63
N ARG A 213 23.69 -9.23 8.94
CA ARG A 213 24.19 -10.22 7.96
C ARG A 213 23.04 -10.40 6.94
N ALA A 214 22.71 -9.33 6.22
CA ALA A 214 21.71 -9.39 5.19
C ALA A 214 22.25 -10.29 4.08
N SER A 215 21.46 -11.30 3.70
CA SER A 215 21.81 -12.12 2.55
C SER A 215 21.83 -11.21 1.30
N GLU A 216 22.64 -11.54 0.31
CA GLU A 216 22.68 -10.85 -1.00
C GLU A 216 21.27 -10.64 -1.56
N LYS A 217 20.36 -11.58 -1.31
CA LYS A 217 18.96 -11.52 -1.72
C LYS A 217 18.20 -10.32 -1.16
N ILE A 218 18.45 -9.88 0.08
CA ILE A 218 17.74 -8.70 0.64
C ILE A 218 18.18 -7.42 -0.06
N ILE A 219 19.47 -7.34 -0.36
CA ILE A 219 20.03 -6.20 -1.08
C ILE A 219 19.38 -6.13 -2.45
N GLU A 220 19.32 -7.24 -3.15
CA GLU A 220 18.68 -7.39 -4.45
C GLU A 220 17.19 -7.02 -4.38
N ASP A 221 16.46 -7.49 -3.38
CA ASP A 221 15.03 -7.18 -3.19
C ASP A 221 14.79 -5.68 -2.96
N VAL A 222 15.66 -4.98 -2.18
CA VAL A 222 15.55 -3.54 -1.95
C VAL A 222 15.91 -2.74 -3.20
N GLU A 223 16.94 -3.13 -3.93
CA GLU A 223 17.30 -2.49 -5.19
C GLU A 223 16.21 -2.67 -6.24
N ASN A 224 15.68 -3.88 -6.39
CA ASN A 224 14.58 -4.18 -7.29
C ASN A 224 13.33 -3.37 -6.93
N PHE A 225 13.00 -3.23 -5.66
CA PHE A 225 11.88 -2.38 -5.22
C PHE A 225 12.04 -0.94 -5.69
N GLN A 226 13.22 -0.33 -5.51
CA GLN A 226 13.46 1.05 -5.97
C GLN A 226 13.44 1.18 -7.49
N LEU A 227 13.98 0.20 -8.20
CA LEU A 227 13.97 0.16 -9.66
C LEU A 227 12.54 -0.01 -10.20
N ASN A 228 11.72 -0.84 -9.55
CA ASN A 228 10.32 -1.04 -9.92
C ASN A 228 9.50 0.24 -9.71
N ILE A 229 9.71 0.97 -8.60
CA ILE A 229 9.10 2.30 -8.40
C ILE A 229 9.49 3.23 -9.54
N LYS A 230 10.79 3.34 -9.81
CA LYS A 230 11.27 4.22 -10.89
C LYS A 230 10.66 3.83 -12.23
N SER A 231 10.67 2.55 -12.59
CA SER A 231 10.08 2.05 -13.83
C SER A 231 8.59 2.41 -13.95
N SER A 232 7.82 2.29 -12.87
CA SER A 232 6.41 2.66 -12.86
C SER A 232 6.20 4.17 -13.03
N LEU A 233 7.04 5.00 -12.40
CA LEU A 233 6.99 6.46 -12.54
C LEU A 233 7.39 6.90 -13.96
N ASP A 234 8.49 6.34 -14.50
CA ASP A 234 8.92 6.62 -15.87
C ASP A 234 7.84 6.20 -16.89
N TYR A 235 7.10 5.12 -16.61
CA TYR A 235 6.01 4.68 -17.47
C TYR A 235 4.86 5.69 -17.51
N ILE A 236 4.52 6.33 -16.39
CA ILE A 236 3.49 7.38 -16.35
C ILE A 236 3.85 8.50 -17.32
N ASP A 237 5.12 8.90 -17.40
CA ASP A 237 5.59 9.97 -18.29
C ASP A 237 5.52 9.60 -19.78
N THR A 238 5.37 8.31 -20.10
CA THR A 238 5.23 7.82 -21.49
C THR A 238 3.81 7.57 -21.93
N LEU A 239 2.83 7.75 -21.04
CA LEU A 239 1.43 7.47 -21.34
C LEU A 239 0.86 8.45 -22.38
N PRO A 240 0.02 7.95 -23.32
CA PRO A 240 -0.63 8.82 -24.29
C PRO A 240 -1.68 9.73 -23.62
N GLU A 241 -1.96 10.88 -24.22
CA GLU A 241 -2.81 11.94 -23.65
C GLU A 241 -4.24 11.49 -23.27
N HIS A 242 -4.76 10.44 -23.89
CA HIS A 242 -6.08 9.91 -23.53
C HIS A 242 -6.10 9.12 -22.23
N ILE A 243 -4.94 8.81 -21.63
CA ILE A 243 -4.83 8.17 -20.32
C ILE A 243 -4.48 9.24 -19.29
N LYS A 244 -5.45 9.57 -18.46
CA LYS A 244 -5.29 10.55 -17.39
C LYS A 244 -4.81 9.88 -16.11
N VAL A 245 -3.72 10.39 -15.54
CA VAL A 245 -3.19 9.95 -14.24
C VAL A 245 -3.02 11.17 -13.32
N ASP A 246 -3.96 11.32 -12.39
CA ASP A 246 -3.85 12.33 -11.34
C ASP A 246 -3.02 11.75 -10.20
N GLN A 247 -1.87 12.34 -9.92
CA GLN A 247 -0.98 11.88 -8.84
C GLN A 247 -1.14 12.77 -7.61
N ILE A 248 -1.36 12.12 -6.44
CA ILE A 248 -1.33 12.75 -5.12
C ILE A 248 -0.14 12.15 -4.38
N ALA A 249 0.89 12.95 -4.17
CA ALA A 249 2.13 12.53 -3.54
C ALA A 249 2.67 13.65 -2.62
N PRO A 250 3.49 13.31 -1.62
CA PRO A 250 4.18 14.34 -0.85
C PRO A 250 5.21 15.08 -1.71
N ASP A 251 5.38 16.37 -1.48
CA ASP A 251 6.37 17.20 -2.19
C ASP A 251 7.80 16.87 -1.76
N VAL A 252 7.96 16.45 -0.51
CA VAL A 252 9.24 16.09 0.13
C VAL A 252 9.13 14.71 0.78
N PRO A 253 10.26 14.05 1.10
CA PRO A 253 10.22 12.77 1.81
C PRO A 253 9.39 12.85 3.09
N LEU A 254 8.56 11.84 3.33
CA LEU A 254 7.76 11.72 4.54
C LEU A 254 8.64 11.58 5.79
N ASN A 255 8.09 11.98 6.94
CA ASN A 255 8.75 11.84 8.24
C ASN A 255 8.77 10.38 8.72
N THR A 256 7.79 9.57 8.29
CA THR A 256 7.72 8.15 8.57
C THR A 256 8.57 7.33 7.60
N GLN A 257 8.96 6.16 8.03
CA GLN A 257 9.58 5.12 7.22
C GLN A 257 8.65 3.90 7.12
N ILE A 258 9.10 2.81 6.48
CA ILE A 258 8.35 1.54 6.43
C ILE A 258 7.97 1.10 7.85
N PHE A 259 8.86 1.29 8.82
CA PHE A 259 8.60 1.13 10.24
C PHE A 259 9.04 2.37 11.01
N THR A 260 8.25 2.79 11.99
CA THR A 260 8.52 3.93 12.87
C THR A 260 7.89 3.70 14.24
N ASN A 261 8.50 4.27 15.28
CA ASN A 261 7.92 4.35 16.62
C ASN A 261 7.54 5.79 17.00
N SER A 262 7.53 6.69 16.04
CA SER A 262 7.24 8.10 16.24
C SER A 262 5.79 8.44 15.89
N VAL A 263 4.94 8.55 16.90
CA VAL A 263 3.56 9.06 16.73
C VAL A 263 3.56 10.43 16.09
N LYS A 264 4.52 11.29 16.46
CA LYS A 264 4.63 12.63 15.87
C LYS A 264 4.85 12.59 14.36
N SER A 265 5.70 11.66 13.89
CA SER A 265 5.94 11.48 12.45
C SER A 265 4.67 11.01 11.72
N ILE A 266 3.93 10.05 12.31
CA ILE A 266 2.66 9.56 11.79
C ILE A 266 1.63 10.69 11.70
N GLU A 267 1.52 11.50 12.74
CA GLU A 267 0.59 12.64 12.77
C GLU A 267 0.93 13.71 11.72
N LEU A 268 2.21 14.05 11.58
CA LEU A 268 2.66 15.01 10.58
C LEU A 268 2.33 14.54 9.16
N ASP A 269 2.66 13.29 8.85
CA ASP A 269 2.44 12.75 7.51
C ASP A 269 0.94 12.56 7.22
N TYR A 270 0.14 12.19 8.22
CA TYR A 270 -1.32 12.14 8.08
C TYR A 270 -1.90 13.52 7.77
N ARG A 271 -1.46 14.59 8.49
CA ARG A 271 -1.89 15.96 8.22
C ARG A 271 -1.49 16.42 6.82
N THR A 272 -0.25 16.14 6.41
CA THR A 272 0.21 16.42 5.04
C THR A 272 -0.67 15.71 4.00
N GLY A 273 -1.05 14.45 4.26
CA GLY A 273 -1.98 13.72 3.41
C GLY A 273 -3.37 14.34 3.35
N LEU A 274 -3.91 14.77 4.50
CA LEU A 274 -5.20 15.45 4.59
C LEU A 274 -5.20 16.74 3.75
N GLU A 275 -4.16 17.56 3.89
CA GLU A 275 -3.99 18.79 3.13
C GLU A 275 -3.86 18.50 1.62
N SER A 276 -3.07 17.50 1.24
CA SER A 276 -2.91 17.10 -0.16
C SER A 276 -4.23 16.62 -0.77
N GLY A 277 -5.01 15.85 -0.01
CA GLY A 277 -6.34 15.40 -0.42
C GLY A 277 -7.32 16.55 -0.61
N LEU A 278 -7.36 17.51 0.32
CA LEU A 278 -8.19 18.72 0.21
C LEU A 278 -7.79 19.58 -0.99
N ASN A 279 -6.49 19.75 -1.23
CA ASN A 279 -5.98 20.48 -2.39
C ASN A 279 -6.36 19.81 -3.71
N TYR A 280 -6.32 18.47 -3.77
CA TYR A 280 -6.79 17.72 -4.93
C TYR A 280 -8.28 17.94 -5.17
N LEU A 281 -9.11 17.87 -4.12
CA LEU A 281 -10.56 18.08 -4.21
C LEU A 281 -10.93 19.49 -4.73
N GLN A 282 -10.14 20.51 -4.44
CA GLN A 282 -10.33 21.86 -4.98
C GLN A 282 -10.06 21.93 -6.50
N LYS A 283 -9.20 21.06 -7.02
CA LYS A 283 -8.85 21.03 -8.46
C LYS A 283 -9.87 20.25 -9.32
N VAL A 284 -10.59 19.31 -8.70
CA VAL A 284 -11.52 18.42 -9.43
C VAL A 284 -13.00 18.79 -9.27
N LYS A 285 -13.30 19.78 -8.42
CA LYS A 285 -14.62 20.45 -8.32
C LYS A 285 -14.74 21.53 -9.35
#